data_e8d8a4fc9de970a5abf503b8edf5a781
#
_entry.id   e8d8a4fc9de970a5abf503b8edf5a781
#
_cell.length_a   1.000
_cell.length_b   1.000
_cell.length_c   1.000
_cell.angle_alpha   90.00
_cell.angle_beta   90.00
_cell.angle_gamma   90.00
#
_symmetry.space_group_name_H-M   'P 1'
#
loop_
_entity.id
_entity.type
_entity.pdbx_description
1 polymer ?
#
loop_
_entity_poly.entity_id
_entity_poly.type
_entity_poly.pdbx_seq_one_letter_code
_entity_poly.pdbx_strand_id
1 'polypeptide(L)'
;MALTDKQKRFADEYLIDMNASAAYLRAGYKCSEAAARSSASDLLTNPNIQEYIAEKQKKIEEKTELTVEWILEEMKDTYIQAKQVGEYSAANKSLEMLGRYKGMFNDKLKVDATITKKLEEFFA
;
A
#
# COMPACT_ATOMS: atom_id res chain seq x y z
N MET A 1 -14.69 -12.23 19.08
CA MET A 1 -15.09 -11.07 19.88
C MET A 1 -15.57 -9.95 18.99
N ALA A 2 -16.71 -9.38 19.32
CA ALA A 2 -17.27 -8.30 18.50
C ALA A 2 -16.47 -7.01 18.70
N LEU A 3 -16.22 -6.29 17.60
CA LEU A 3 -15.60 -5.00 17.65
C LEU A 3 -16.55 -3.94 18.19
N THR A 4 -16.04 -2.93 18.88
CA THR A 4 -16.85 -1.79 19.29
C THR A 4 -17.22 -0.94 18.07
N ASP A 5 -18.25 -0.10 18.21
CA ASP A 5 -18.67 0.77 17.10
C ASP A 5 -17.54 1.71 16.66
N LYS A 6 -16.77 2.24 17.61
CA LYS A 6 -15.61 3.08 17.28
C LYS A 6 -14.51 2.31 16.55
N GLN A 7 -14.27 1.06 16.92
CA GLN A 7 -13.28 0.21 16.25
C GLN A 7 -13.68 -0.07 14.81
N LYS A 8 -14.95 -0.38 14.58
CA LYS A 8 -15.49 -0.57 13.22
C LYS A 8 -15.37 0.72 12.41
N ARG A 9 -15.70 1.84 13.01
CA ARG A 9 -15.62 3.15 12.37
C ARG A 9 -14.17 3.49 12.02
N PHE A 10 -13.22 3.18 12.91
CA PHE A 10 -11.80 3.33 12.63
C PHE A 10 -11.37 2.51 11.42
N ALA A 11 -11.76 1.25 11.37
CA ALA A 11 -11.42 0.37 10.26
C ALA A 11 -12.01 0.86 8.94
N ASP A 12 -13.29 1.27 8.94
CA ASP A 12 -13.94 1.80 7.76
C ASP A 12 -13.28 3.08 7.25
N GLU A 13 -12.91 3.98 8.16
CA GLU A 13 -12.22 5.23 7.81
C GLU A 13 -10.80 4.96 7.31
N TYR A 14 -10.12 3.98 7.90
CA TYR A 14 -8.77 3.58 7.46
C TYR A 14 -8.78 3.08 6.02
N LEU A 15 -9.83 2.37 5.61
CA LEU A 15 -9.94 1.85 4.24
C LEU A 15 -10.10 2.94 3.19
N ILE A 16 -10.48 4.15 3.57
CA ILE A 16 -10.66 5.26 2.63
C ILE A 16 -9.30 5.75 2.08
N ASP A 17 -8.33 5.97 2.96
CA ASP A 17 -7.06 6.59 2.58
C ASP A 17 -5.81 5.89 3.14
N MET A 18 -5.98 4.82 3.87
CA MET A 18 -4.89 4.08 4.53
C MET A 18 -4.06 4.96 5.48
N ASN A 19 -4.65 6.02 6.00
CA ASN A 19 -4.02 6.90 6.98
C ASN A 19 -4.57 6.58 8.37
N ALA A 20 -3.82 5.79 9.15
CA ALA A 20 -4.27 5.27 10.43
C ALA A 20 -4.55 6.37 11.46
N SER A 21 -3.66 7.35 11.61
CA SER A 21 -3.85 8.41 12.60
C SER A 21 -5.05 9.31 12.28
N ALA A 22 -5.25 9.66 11.00
CA ALA A 22 -6.41 10.42 10.58
C ALA A 22 -7.71 9.62 10.76
N ALA A 23 -7.68 8.34 10.43
CA ALA A 23 -8.83 7.45 10.64
C ALA A 23 -9.21 7.34 12.12
N TYR A 24 -8.21 7.27 12.99
CA TYR A 24 -8.42 7.22 14.44
C TYR A 24 -9.17 8.47 14.94
N LEU A 25 -8.74 9.64 14.50
CA LEU A 25 -9.40 10.91 14.87
C LEU A 25 -10.81 11.00 14.28
N ARG A 26 -10.98 10.59 13.01
CA ARG A 26 -12.30 10.59 12.36
C ARG A 26 -13.28 9.61 13.00
N ALA A 27 -12.78 8.54 13.62
CA ALA A 27 -13.62 7.57 14.32
C ALA A 27 -14.23 8.13 15.62
N GLY A 28 -13.80 9.29 16.07
CA GLY A 28 -14.34 9.96 17.24
C GLY A 28 -13.48 9.85 18.50
N TYR A 29 -12.28 9.32 18.39
CA TYR A 29 -11.33 9.32 19.51
C TYR A 29 -10.74 10.71 19.67
N LYS A 30 -10.80 11.22 20.89
CA LYS A 30 -10.30 12.57 21.20
C LYS A 30 -8.91 12.49 21.82
N CYS A 31 -7.90 12.93 21.08
CA CYS A 31 -6.51 12.93 21.56
C CYS A 31 -5.64 13.79 20.64
N SER A 32 -4.38 13.98 21.02
CA SER A 32 -3.40 14.67 20.18
C SER A 32 -3.02 13.80 18.97
N GLU A 33 -2.44 14.41 17.94
CA GLU A 33 -1.97 13.67 16.77
C GLU A 33 -0.93 12.60 17.13
N ALA A 34 -0.03 12.90 18.06
CA ALA A 34 0.99 11.96 18.52
C ALA A 34 0.34 10.74 19.20
N ALA A 35 -0.64 10.97 20.07
CA ALA A 35 -1.39 9.89 20.71
C ALA A 35 -2.21 9.09 19.70
N ALA A 36 -2.83 9.77 18.72
CA ALA A 36 -3.59 9.12 17.66
C ALA A 36 -2.71 8.18 16.84
N ARG A 37 -1.51 8.62 16.51
CA ARG A 37 -0.54 7.81 15.74
C ARG A 37 -0.18 6.52 16.45
N SER A 38 0.12 6.61 17.74
CA SER A 38 0.47 5.46 18.57
C SER A 38 -0.72 4.51 18.75
N SER A 39 -1.88 5.05 19.14
CA SER A 39 -3.08 4.27 19.37
C SER A 39 -3.62 3.62 18.12
N ALA A 40 -3.57 4.31 16.98
CA ALA A 40 -3.97 3.77 15.68
C ALA A 40 -3.07 2.60 15.28
N SER A 41 -1.77 2.73 15.49
CA SER A 41 -0.81 1.65 15.24
C SER A 41 -1.16 0.40 16.06
N ASP A 42 -1.48 0.58 17.34
CA ASP A 42 -1.90 -0.51 18.21
C ASP A 42 -3.19 -1.16 17.72
N LEU A 43 -4.18 -0.38 17.28
CA LEU A 43 -5.42 -0.92 16.73
C LEU A 43 -5.17 -1.75 15.48
N LEU A 44 -4.26 -1.35 14.62
CA LEU A 44 -3.92 -2.10 13.41
C LEU A 44 -3.27 -3.46 13.72
N THR A 45 -2.71 -3.64 14.91
CA THR A 45 -2.17 -4.93 15.33
C THR A 45 -3.22 -5.86 15.93
N ASN A 46 -4.43 -5.35 16.21
CA ASN A 46 -5.51 -6.14 16.78
C ASN A 46 -6.03 -7.14 15.74
N PRO A 47 -5.98 -8.46 16.03
CA PRO A 47 -6.41 -9.47 15.07
C PRO A 47 -7.86 -9.31 14.60
N ASN A 48 -8.75 -8.86 15.48
CA ASN A 48 -10.17 -8.66 15.13
C ASN A 48 -10.34 -7.51 14.14
N ILE A 49 -9.55 -6.46 14.28
CA ILE A 49 -9.54 -5.33 13.35
C ILE A 49 -8.93 -5.75 12.01
N GLN A 50 -7.83 -6.51 12.05
CA GLN A 50 -7.20 -7.03 10.84
C GLN A 50 -8.16 -7.91 10.04
N GLU A 51 -8.88 -8.78 10.71
CA GLU A 51 -9.89 -9.64 10.09
C GLU A 51 -11.02 -8.83 9.46
N TYR A 52 -11.53 -7.84 10.18
CA TYR A 52 -12.59 -6.96 9.68
C TYR A 52 -12.15 -6.21 8.42
N ILE A 53 -10.94 -5.66 8.44
CA ILE A 53 -10.36 -4.95 7.29
C ILE A 53 -10.20 -5.89 6.10
N ALA A 54 -9.66 -7.09 6.33
CA ALA A 54 -9.46 -8.08 5.28
C ALA A 54 -10.79 -8.50 4.63
N GLU A 55 -11.83 -8.72 5.42
CA GLU A 55 -13.17 -9.06 4.90
C GLU A 55 -13.76 -7.93 4.06
N LYS A 56 -13.63 -6.69 4.51
CA LYS A 56 -14.12 -5.52 3.78
C LYS A 56 -13.38 -5.34 2.46
N GLN A 57 -12.06 -5.49 2.47
CA GLN A 57 -11.24 -5.40 1.26
C GLN A 57 -11.64 -6.49 0.26
N LYS A 58 -11.84 -7.70 0.73
CA LYS A 58 -12.28 -8.81 -0.11
C LYS A 58 -13.61 -8.53 -0.79
N LYS A 59 -14.58 -7.99 -0.04
CA LYS A 59 -15.88 -7.61 -0.59
C LYS A 59 -15.77 -6.51 -1.64
N ILE A 60 -14.90 -5.52 -1.43
CA ILE A 60 -14.64 -4.46 -2.39
C ILE A 60 -14.02 -5.04 -3.66
N GLU A 61 -13.03 -5.91 -3.52
CA GLU A 61 -12.37 -6.58 -4.65
C GLU A 61 -13.37 -7.40 -5.46
N GLU A 62 -14.20 -8.20 -4.81
CA GLU A 62 -15.23 -9.01 -5.47
C GLU A 62 -16.24 -8.15 -6.23
N LYS A 63 -16.66 -7.04 -5.61
CA LYS A 63 -17.65 -6.13 -6.21
C LYS A 63 -17.09 -5.35 -7.40
N THR A 64 -15.83 -4.94 -7.33
CA THR A 64 -15.20 -4.09 -8.35
C THR A 64 -14.29 -4.87 -9.29
N GLU A 65 -14.06 -6.15 -9.00
CA GLU A 65 -13.07 -6.99 -9.68
C GLU A 65 -11.65 -6.40 -9.62
N LEU A 66 -11.42 -5.54 -8.61
CA LEU A 66 -10.15 -4.84 -8.44
C LEU A 66 -9.17 -5.73 -7.68
N THR A 67 -8.33 -6.44 -8.41
CA THR A 67 -7.30 -7.30 -7.84
C THR A 67 -5.91 -6.70 -8.03
N VAL A 68 -4.95 -7.17 -7.23
CA VAL A 68 -3.55 -6.78 -7.40
C VAL A 68 -3.06 -7.16 -8.80
N GLU A 69 -3.42 -8.33 -9.27
CA GLU A 69 -3.04 -8.82 -10.61
C GLU A 69 -3.56 -7.89 -11.70
N TRP A 70 -4.82 -7.49 -11.63
CA TRP A 70 -5.41 -6.57 -12.60
C TRP A 70 -4.69 -5.23 -12.61
N ILE A 71 -4.41 -4.67 -11.43
CA ILE A 71 -3.69 -3.40 -11.31
C ILE A 71 -2.29 -3.49 -11.93
N LEU A 72 -1.57 -4.59 -11.64
CA LEU A 72 -0.23 -4.80 -12.19
C LEU A 72 -0.25 -4.92 -13.72
N GLU A 73 -1.23 -5.62 -14.26
CA GLU A 73 -1.39 -5.76 -15.72
C GLU A 73 -1.69 -4.42 -16.38
N GLU A 74 -2.57 -3.62 -15.77
CA GLU A 74 -2.88 -2.28 -16.27
C GLU A 74 -1.67 -1.34 -16.21
N MET A 75 -0.86 -1.44 -15.17
CA MET A 75 0.38 -0.67 -15.07
C MET A 75 1.38 -1.07 -16.15
N LYS A 76 1.52 -2.37 -16.44
CA LYS A 76 2.37 -2.87 -17.52
C LYS A 76 1.89 -2.36 -18.88
N ASP A 77 0.59 -2.41 -19.11
CA ASP A 77 -0.01 -1.95 -20.36
C ASP A 77 0.20 -0.45 -20.54
N THR A 78 -0.02 0.34 -19.50
CA THR A 78 0.23 1.78 -19.51
C THR A 78 1.70 2.09 -19.82
N TYR A 79 2.62 1.31 -19.22
CA TYR A 79 4.05 1.45 -19.50
C TYR A 79 4.35 1.25 -20.99
N ILE A 80 3.81 0.18 -21.58
CA ILE A 80 4.03 -0.16 -22.99
C ILE A 80 3.45 0.92 -23.91
N GLN A 81 2.22 1.36 -23.67
CA GLN A 81 1.57 2.37 -24.47
C GLN A 81 2.25 3.73 -24.37
N ALA A 82 2.64 4.13 -23.16
CA ALA A 82 3.34 5.40 -22.93
C ALA A 82 4.68 5.42 -23.66
N LYS A 83 5.40 4.31 -23.62
CA LYS A 83 6.69 4.16 -24.29
C LYS A 83 6.53 4.25 -25.81
N GLN A 84 5.48 3.66 -26.37
CA GLN A 84 5.21 3.68 -27.82
C GLN A 84 4.94 5.08 -28.34
N VAL A 85 4.24 5.92 -27.57
CA VAL A 85 3.93 7.29 -27.97
C VAL A 85 4.95 8.33 -27.50
N GLY A 86 6.03 7.88 -26.88
CA GLY A 86 7.12 8.76 -26.43
C GLY A 86 6.87 9.50 -25.13
N GLU A 87 5.86 9.10 -24.37
CA GLU A 87 5.57 9.69 -23.07
C GLU A 87 6.42 9.01 -21.97
N TYR A 88 7.72 9.28 -21.99
CA TYR A 88 8.66 8.59 -21.11
C TYR A 88 8.47 8.88 -19.63
N SER A 89 7.98 10.07 -19.27
CA SER A 89 7.65 10.38 -17.86
C SER A 89 6.56 9.45 -17.32
N ALA A 90 5.50 9.24 -18.11
CA ALA A 90 4.41 8.33 -17.74
C ALA A 90 4.91 6.89 -17.69
N ALA A 91 5.74 6.48 -18.65
CA ALA A 91 6.33 5.14 -18.66
C ALA A 91 7.19 4.90 -17.43
N ASN A 92 8.05 5.85 -17.08
CA ASN A 92 8.91 5.76 -15.89
C ASN A 92 8.09 5.73 -14.60
N LYS A 93 6.99 6.47 -14.53
CA LYS A 93 6.11 6.46 -13.36
C LYS A 93 5.48 5.08 -13.15
N SER A 94 4.96 4.47 -14.21
CA SER A 94 4.41 3.12 -14.15
C SER A 94 5.48 2.11 -13.73
N LEU A 95 6.67 2.21 -14.30
CA LEU A 95 7.79 1.33 -13.97
C LEU A 95 8.23 1.49 -12.51
N GLU A 96 8.26 2.72 -12.00
CA GLU A 96 8.55 3.01 -10.60
C GLU A 96 7.53 2.34 -9.67
N MET A 97 6.25 2.46 -9.98
CA MET A 97 5.20 1.86 -9.19
C MET A 97 5.30 0.32 -9.17
N LEU A 98 5.59 -0.28 -10.32
CA LEU A 98 5.84 -1.72 -10.42
C LEU A 98 7.06 -2.14 -9.60
N GLY A 99 8.12 -1.35 -9.64
CA GLY A 99 9.32 -1.58 -8.85
C GLY A 99 9.05 -1.51 -7.34
N ARG A 100 8.22 -0.57 -6.92
CA ARG A 100 7.81 -0.47 -5.51
C ARG A 100 7.04 -1.71 -5.06
N TYR A 101 6.17 -2.23 -5.90
CA TYR A 101 5.45 -3.45 -5.59
C TYR A 101 6.41 -4.63 -5.38
N LYS A 102 7.47 -4.71 -6.20
CA LYS A 102 8.49 -5.75 -6.07
C LYS A 102 9.42 -5.54 -4.87
N GLY A 103 9.27 -4.43 -4.14
CA GLY A 103 10.11 -4.12 -2.99
C GLY A 103 11.51 -3.65 -3.32
N MET A 104 11.75 -3.19 -4.54
CA MET A 104 13.07 -2.77 -4.98
C MET A 104 13.63 -1.58 -4.22
N PHE A 105 12.76 -0.79 -3.59
CA PHE A 105 13.15 0.43 -2.88
C PHE A 105 13.00 0.34 -1.37
N ASN A 106 12.63 -0.84 -0.85
CA ASN A 106 12.29 -1.01 0.57
C ASN A 106 13.48 -1.33 1.46
N ASP A 107 14.50 -1.98 0.93
CA ASP A 107 15.69 -2.36 1.69
C ASP A 107 16.93 -1.92 0.93
N LYS A 108 17.40 -0.72 1.26
CA LYS A 108 18.54 -0.10 0.62
C LYS A 108 19.79 -0.96 0.66
N LEU A 109 20.09 -1.55 1.80
CA LEU A 109 21.31 -2.33 1.97
C LEU A 109 21.32 -3.57 1.08
N LYS A 110 20.21 -4.30 1.02
CA LYS A 110 20.08 -5.47 0.15
C LYS A 110 20.12 -5.11 -1.32
N VAL A 111 19.38 -4.08 -1.69
CA VAL A 111 19.32 -3.63 -3.09
C VAL A 111 20.70 -3.14 -3.53
N ASP A 112 21.35 -2.30 -2.73
CA ASP A 112 22.66 -1.77 -3.03
C ASP A 112 23.70 -2.89 -3.16
N ALA A 113 23.69 -3.87 -2.26
CA ALA A 113 24.60 -5.01 -2.33
C ALA A 113 24.39 -5.83 -3.61
N THR A 114 23.14 -6.07 -3.98
CA THR A 114 22.79 -6.82 -5.19
C THR A 114 23.20 -6.06 -6.45
N ILE A 115 22.94 -4.77 -6.50
CA ILE A 115 23.29 -3.90 -7.63
C ILE A 115 24.81 -3.84 -7.78
N THR A 116 25.53 -3.62 -6.69
CA THR A 116 26.99 -3.57 -6.69
C THR A 116 27.58 -4.87 -7.24
N LYS A 117 27.09 -6.02 -6.78
CA LYS A 117 27.53 -7.32 -7.25
C LYS A 117 27.29 -7.50 -8.75
N LYS A 118 26.12 -7.12 -9.23
CA LYS A 118 25.78 -7.20 -10.66
C LYS A 118 26.65 -6.29 -11.51
N LEU A 119 26.93 -5.08 -11.02
CA LEU A 119 27.82 -4.15 -11.70
C LEU A 119 29.25 -4.66 -11.77
N GLU A 120 29.75 -5.25 -10.69
CA GLU A 120 31.07 -5.88 -10.66
C GLU A 120 31.17 -6.99 -11.68
N GLU A 121 30.14 -7.87 -11.77
CA GLU A 121 30.08 -8.94 -12.76
C GLU A 121 30.05 -8.40 -14.19
N PHE A 122 29.34 -7.30 -14.41
CA PHE A 122 29.22 -6.68 -15.73
C PHE A 122 30.55 -6.09 -16.21
N PHE A 123 31.33 -5.50 -15.31
CA PHE A 123 32.60 -4.86 -15.64
C PHE A 123 33.82 -5.76 -15.46
N ALA A 124 33.66 -6.97 -15.02
CA ALA A 124 34.73 -7.92 -14.78
C ALA A 124 35.33 -8.49 -16.07
#